data_0ba13820ccf4a24d06697a5731ac0d0b
#
_entry.id   0ba13820ccf4a24d06697a5731ac0d0b
#
_cell.length_a   1.000
_cell.length_b   1.000
_cell.length_c   1.000
_cell.angle_alpha   90.00
_cell.angle_beta   90.00
_cell.angle_gamma   90.00
#
_symmetry.space_group_name_H-M   'P 1'
#
loop_
_entity.id
_entity.type
_entity.pdbx_description
1 polymer ?
#
loop_
_entity_poly.entity_id
_entity_poly.type
_entity_poly.pdbx_seq_one_letter_code
_entity_poly.pdbx_strand_id
1 'polypeptide(L)'
;EGLPAQISRELQNRQFSLTLSEQFTGGLLALQLSRAGAPLLACEVVPSQEETLAQTAHWITERRANHFAGLALAVSGFENEHLNFALATPDGTLALRVRFSTTRYSLAIRQEVCAMMALNMLRRWLNGQDIASEHGWIEVVESMTLSV
;
A
#
# COMPACT_ATOMS: atom_id res chain seq x y z
N GLU A 1 16.51 1.93 -13.11
CA GLU A 1 16.27 1.11 -11.94
C GLU A 1 14.75 0.94 -11.70
N GLY A 2 14.36 -0.20 -11.15
CA GLY A 2 12.96 -0.51 -10.95
C GLY A 2 12.31 0.29 -9.82
N LEU A 3 10.98 0.24 -9.77
CA LEU A 3 10.20 0.98 -8.78
C LEU A 3 10.57 0.64 -7.33
N PRO A 4 10.73 -0.65 -6.92
CA PRO A 4 11.15 -0.96 -5.56
C PRO A 4 12.51 -0.35 -5.18
N ALA A 5 13.47 -0.32 -6.11
CA ALA A 5 14.79 0.27 -5.87
C ALA A 5 14.71 1.77 -5.69
N GLN A 6 13.89 2.45 -6.50
CA GLN A 6 13.65 3.90 -6.36
C GLN A 6 13.06 4.22 -5.00
N ILE A 7 12.07 3.46 -4.58
CA ILE A 7 11.41 3.65 -3.28
C ILE A 7 12.40 3.41 -2.14
N SER A 8 13.17 2.33 -2.21
CA SER A 8 14.18 2.02 -1.20
C SER A 8 15.15 3.18 -1.02
N ARG A 9 15.65 3.73 -2.14
CA ARG A 9 16.58 4.87 -2.12
C ARG A 9 15.94 6.10 -1.48
N GLU A 10 14.70 6.43 -1.86
CA GLU A 10 14.00 7.58 -1.30
C GLU A 10 13.73 7.43 0.20
N LEU A 11 13.33 6.24 0.63
CA LEU A 11 13.13 5.98 2.06
C LEU A 11 14.42 6.16 2.85
N GLN A 12 15.53 5.64 2.32
CA GLN A 12 16.84 5.78 2.96
C GLN A 12 17.29 7.24 3.01
N ASN A 13 17.17 7.95 1.91
CA ASN A 13 17.56 9.37 1.83
C ASN A 13 16.77 10.23 2.80
N ARG A 14 15.50 9.93 3.00
CA ARG A 14 14.61 10.68 3.89
C ARG A 14 14.54 10.10 5.30
N GLN A 15 15.27 9.03 5.54
CA GLN A 15 15.35 8.37 6.85
C GLN A 15 13.98 7.90 7.37
N PHE A 16 13.14 7.39 6.46
CA PHE A 16 11.88 6.76 6.83
C PHE A 16 12.04 5.25 6.92
N SER A 17 11.67 4.68 8.07
CA SER A 17 11.40 3.25 8.16
C SER A 17 10.00 2.95 7.63
N LEU A 18 9.76 1.72 7.20
CA LEU A 18 8.49 1.31 6.62
C LEU A 18 7.97 0.04 7.29
N THR A 19 6.70 0.06 7.68
CA THR A 19 5.96 -1.12 8.10
C THR A 19 4.95 -1.50 6.99
N LEU A 20 4.83 -2.80 6.72
CA LEU A 20 3.91 -3.33 5.72
C LEU A 20 2.86 -4.23 6.37
N SER A 21 1.62 -4.12 5.93
CA SER A 21 0.54 -5.04 6.26
C SER A 21 -0.14 -5.46 4.95
N GLU A 22 0.02 -6.73 4.58
CA GLU A 22 -0.46 -7.26 3.31
C GLU A 22 -1.51 -8.33 3.51
N GLN A 23 -2.57 -8.26 2.72
CA GLN A 23 -3.55 -9.33 2.62
C GLN A 23 -3.53 -9.92 1.21
N PHE A 24 -4.18 -9.29 0.25
CA PHE A 24 -4.31 -9.84 -1.10
C PHE A 24 -2.96 -10.07 -1.80
N THR A 25 -2.00 -9.22 -1.59
CA THR A 25 -0.66 -9.35 -2.20
C THR A 25 0.19 -10.44 -1.59
N GLY A 26 -0.21 -10.99 -0.44
CA GLY A 26 0.33 -12.23 0.10
C GLY A 26 1.82 -12.24 0.42
N GLY A 27 2.44 -11.11 0.67
CA GLY A 27 3.87 -11.00 0.95
C GLY A 27 4.69 -10.50 -0.25
N LEU A 28 4.06 -10.27 -1.40
CA LEU A 28 4.77 -9.83 -2.60
C LEU A 28 5.45 -8.47 -2.40
N LEU A 29 4.79 -7.53 -1.71
CA LEU A 29 5.39 -6.23 -1.40
C LEU A 29 6.63 -6.38 -0.53
N ALA A 30 6.54 -7.17 0.53
CA ALA A 30 7.66 -7.42 1.42
C ALA A 30 8.83 -8.04 0.65
N LEU A 31 8.54 -8.99 -0.23
CA LEU A 31 9.56 -9.63 -1.05
C LEU A 31 10.26 -8.63 -1.97
N GLN A 32 9.48 -7.85 -2.73
CA GLN A 32 10.04 -6.89 -3.69
C GLN A 32 10.86 -5.80 -3.00
N LEU A 33 10.36 -5.26 -1.88
CA LEU A 33 11.05 -4.21 -1.15
C LEU A 33 12.27 -4.74 -0.39
N SER A 34 12.22 -5.94 0.17
CA SER A 34 13.38 -6.54 0.83
C SER A 34 14.50 -6.83 -0.16
N ARG A 35 14.17 -7.30 -1.36
CA ARG A 35 15.16 -7.49 -2.43
C ARG A 35 15.82 -6.19 -2.84
N ALA A 36 15.11 -5.08 -2.75
CA ALA A 36 15.64 -3.75 -3.06
C ALA A 36 16.39 -3.10 -1.89
N GLY A 37 16.47 -3.77 -0.74
CA GLY A 37 17.16 -3.25 0.42
C GLY A 37 16.41 -2.14 1.15
N ALA A 38 15.07 -2.09 1.03
CA ALA A 38 14.28 -1.06 1.71
C ALA A 38 14.39 -1.18 3.23
N PRO A 39 14.32 -0.05 3.96
CA PRO A 39 14.41 -0.02 5.41
C PRO A 39 13.11 -0.50 6.06
N LEU A 40 12.83 -1.79 5.95
CA LEU A 40 11.64 -2.43 6.49
C LEU A 40 11.80 -2.66 8.00
N LEU A 41 10.81 -2.17 8.76
CA LEU A 41 10.81 -2.34 10.21
C LEU A 41 10.00 -3.56 10.62
N ALA A 42 8.84 -3.75 10.01
CA ALA A 42 7.98 -4.90 10.26
C ALA A 42 7.15 -5.20 9.00
N CYS A 43 6.91 -6.49 8.77
CA CYS A 43 6.09 -6.95 7.66
C CYS A 43 5.18 -8.04 8.17
N GLU A 44 3.88 -7.92 7.88
CA GLU A 44 2.93 -8.96 8.22
C GLU A 44 2.11 -9.33 7.00
N VAL A 45 1.78 -10.61 6.89
CA VAL A 45 0.83 -11.13 5.91
C VAL A 45 -0.36 -11.65 6.69
N VAL A 46 -1.52 -11.06 6.44
CA VAL A 46 -2.76 -11.36 7.15
C VAL A 46 -3.71 -12.02 6.14
N PRO A 47 -4.44 -13.07 6.54
CA PRO A 47 -5.45 -13.65 5.65
C PRO A 47 -6.45 -12.60 5.19
N SER A 48 -6.89 -12.71 3.93
CA SER A 48 -7.87 -11.79 3.37
C SER A 48 -9.14 -11.76 4.21
N GLN A 49 -9.61 -10.57 4.52
CA GLN A 49 -10.86 -10.35 5.23
C GLN A 49 -11.57 -9.14 4.62
N GLU A 50 -12.87 -9.12 4.77
CA GLU A 50 -13.66 -8.01 4.30
C GLU A 50 -13.46 -6.80 5.22
N GLU A 51 -13.11 -5.66 4.63
CA GLU A 51 -12.86 -4.43 5.36
C GLU A 51 -13.49 -3.24 4.64
N THR A 52 -14.03 -2.31 5.42
CA THR A 52 -14.34 -0.98 4.90
C THR A 52 -13.05 -0.19 4.71
N LEU A 53 -13.10 0.87 3.93
CA LEU A 53 -11.93 1.72 3.74
C LEU A 53 -11.47 2.33 5.07
N ALA A 54 -12.42 2.75 5.92
CA ALA A 54 -12.12 3.28 7.24
C ALA A 54 -11.39 2.26 8.12
N GLN A 55 -11.82 0.99 8.09
CA GLN A 55 -11.15 -0.07 8.84
C GLN A 55 -9.71 -0.27 8.39
N THR A 56 -9.46 -0.28 7.08
CA THR A 56 -8.10 -0.38 6.56
C THR A 56 -7.25 0.81 7.01
N ALA A 57 -7.80 2.01 6.92
CA ALA A 57 -7.10 3.23 7.33
C ALA A 57 -6.74 3.22 8.83
N HIS A 58 -7.69 2.83 9.68
CA HIS A 58 -7.44 2.74 11.13
C HIS A 58 -6.41 1.66 11.45
N TRP A 59 -6.50 0.52 10.79
CA TRP A 59 -5.57 -0.59 10.97
C TRP A 59 -4.13 -0.15 10.74
N ILE A 60 -3.87 0.51 9.61
CA ILE A 60 -2.49 0.87 9.27
C ILE A 60 -1.98 2.04 10.11
N THR A 61 -2.88 2.93 10.53
CA THR A 61 -2.52 4.01 11.45
C THR A 61 -2.02 3.45 12.77
N GLU A 62 -2.70 2.44 13.32
CA GLU A 62 -2.28 1.76 14.55
C GLU A 62 -0.96 1.01 14.36
N ARG A 63 -0.77 0.35 13.22
CA ARG A 63 0.47 -0.37 12.94
C ARG A 63 1.67 0.56 12.89
N ARG A 64 1.50 1.72 12.26
CA ARG A 64 2.55 2.73 12.23
C ARG A 64 2.92 3.16 13.64
N ALA A 65 1.95 3.48 14.46
CA ALA A 65 2.16 3.93 15.84
C ALA A 65 2.80 2.84 16.71
N ASN A 66 2.28 1.61 16.64
CA ASN A 66 2.76 0.50 17.45
C ASN A 66 4.21 0.12 17.15
N HIS A 67 4.64 0.27 15.91
CA HIS A 67 6.01 -0.05 15.50
C HIS A 67 6.94 1.16 15.50
N PHE A 68 6.44 2.35 15.82
CA PHE A 68 7.22 3.59 15.73
C PHE A 68 7.83 3.77 14.33
N ALA A 69 7.08 3.38 13.31
CA ALA A 69 7.54 3.46 11.94
C ALA A 69 7.41 4.89 11.39
N GLY A 70 8.27 5.24 10.45
CA GLY A 70 8.12 6.49 9.71
C GLY A 70 6.88 6.47 8.84
N LEU A 71 6.69 5.37 8.10
CA LEU A 71 5.53 5.13 7.23
C LEU A 71 5.00 3.72 7.43
N ALA A 72 3.72 3.53 7.16
CA ALA A 72 3.11 2.19 7.14
C ALA A 72 2.15 2.08 5.95
N LEU A 73 2.25 0.99 5.20
CA LEU A 73 1.49 0.75 3.98
C LEU A 73 0.67 -0.53 4.12
N ALA A 74 -0.62 -0.44 3.84
CA ALA A 74 -1.55 -1.56 3.89
C ALA A 74 -2.17 -1.86 2.53
N VAL A 75 -2.35 -3.15 2.26
CA VAL A 75 -3.14 -3.68 1.15
C VAL A 75 -4.16 -4.63 1.74
N SER A 76 -5.45 -4.36 1.55
CA SER A 76 -6.52 -5.20 2.07
C SER A 76 -6.73 -6.48 1.27
N GLY A 77 -7.72 -7.28 1.65
CA GLY A 77 -8.22 -8.38 0.86
C GLY A 77 -8.99 -7.88 -0.36
N PHE A 78 -9.05 -8.73 -1.39
CA PHE A 78 -9.78 -8.45 -2.62
C PHE A 78 -11.18 -9.04 -2.50
N GLU A 79 -12.19 -8.18 -2.47
CA GLU A 79 -13.59 -8.57 -2.30
C GLU A 79 -14.49 -7.83 -3.29
N ASN A 80 -15.34 -8.58 -4.01
CA ASN A 80 -16.30 -8.00 -4.96
C ASN A 80 -15.66 -7.01 -5.93
N GLU A 81 -14.52 -7.38 -6.49
CA GLU A 81 -13.73 -6.55 -7.41
C GLU A 81 -13.14 -5.29 -6.75
N HIS A 82 -13.22 -5.16 -5.43
CA HIS A 82 -12.69 -4.01 -4.69
C HIS A 82 -11.51 -4.38 -3.81
N LEU A 83 -10.65 -3.40 -3.56
CA LEU A 83 -9.49 -3.56 -2.69
C LEU A 83 -9.11 -2.19 -2.14
N ASN A 84 -8.65 -2.18 -0.89
CA ASN A 84 -8.23 -0.94 -0.23
C ASN A 84 -6.72 -0.86 -0.14
N PHE A 85 -6.21 0.35 -0.35
CA PHE A 85 -4.82 0.72 -0.04
C PHE A 85 -4.85 1.82 1.01
N ALA A 86 -3.91 1.80 1.94
CA ALA A 86 -3.77 2.88 2.90
C ALA A 86 -2.31 3.14 3.22
N LEU A 87 -1.95 4.41 3.34
CA LEU A 87 -0.60 4.85 3.69
C LEU A 87 -0.68 5.77 4.90
N ALA A 88 -0.15 5.30 6.03
CA ALA A 88 -0.03 6.10 7.24
C ALA A 88 1.31 6.83 7.24
N THR A 89 1.26 8.14 7.43
CA THR A 89 2.40 9.05 7.36
C THR A 89 2.44 9.93 8.61
N PRO A 90 3.54 10.68 8.83
CA PRO A 90 3.58 11.66 9.92
C PRO A 90 2.47 12.72 9.85
N ASP A 91 1.95 12.98 8.66
CA ASP A 91 0.93 14.03 8.43
C ASP A 91 -0.50 13.49 8.49
N GLY A 92 -0.67 12.19 8.61
CA GLY A 92 -1.97 11.55 8.62
C GLY A 92 -2.00 10.33 7.72
N THR A 93 -3.15 9.67 7.64
CA THR A 93 -3.33 8.46 6.82
C THR A 93 -4.18 8.77 5.60
N LEU A 94 -3.70 8.35 4.45
CA LEU A 94 -4.37 8.48 3.16
C LEU A 94 -4.84 7.10 2.73
N ALA A 95 -6.09 6.96 2.31
CA ALA A 95 -6.63 5.66 1.92
C ALA A 95 -7.46 5.76 0.64
N LEU A 96 -7.34 4.72 -0.18
CA LEU A 96 -8.03 4.62 -1.47
C LEU A 96 -8.71 3.25 -1.58
N ARG A 97 -9.97 3.27 -2.01
CA ARG A 97 -10.65 2.04 -2.43
C ARG A 97 -10.69 2.03 -3.95
N VAL A 98 -10.19 0.95 -4.53
CA VAL A 98 -10.13 0.80 -5.98
C VAL A 98 -11.00 -0.37 -6.44
N ARG A 99 -11.42 -0.31 -7.69
CA ARG A 99 -12.16 -1.36 -8.35
C ARG A 99 -11.43 -1.80 -9.61
N PHE A 100 -11.28 -3.11 -9.77
CA PHE A 100 -10.82 -3.71 -11.01
C PHE A 100 -12.04 -4.01 -11.88
N SER A 101 -12.06 -3.47 -13.09
CA SER A 101 -13.16 -3.65 -14.02
C SER A 101 -13.14 -5.01 -14.74
N THR A 102 -12.13 -5.83 -14.49
CA THR A 102 -12.02 -7.15 -15.13
C THR A 102 -11.47 -8.19 -14.17
N THR A 103 -12.10 -9.36 -14.17
CA THR A 103 -11.67 -10.53 -13.39
C THR A 103 -11.03 -11.60 -14.28
N ARG A 104 -10.74 -11.29 -15.54
CA ARG A 104 -10.16 -12.23 -16.51
C ARG A 104 -8.70 -12.58 -16.21
N TYR A 105 -8.03 -11.71 -15.46
CA TYR A 105 -6.62 -11.93 -15.13
C TYR A 105 -6.48 -12.98 -14.05
N SER A 106 -5.39 -13.74 -14.12
CA SER A 106 -5.06 -14.72 -13.10
C SER A 106 -4.84 -14.07 -11.75
N LEU A 107 -4.92 -14.88 -10.68
CA LEU A 107 -4.63 -14.41 -9.34
C LEU A 107 -3.24 -13.77 -9.27
N ALA A 108 -2.23 -14.44 -9.84
CA ALA A 108 -0.86 -13.94 -9.82
C ALA A 108 -0.73 -12.57 -10.46
N ILE A 109 -1.35 -12.35 -11.62
CA ILE A 109 -1.32 -11.06 -12.30
C ILE A 109 -2.03 -9.99 -11.46
N ARG A 110 -3.19 -10.30 -10.88
CA ARG A 110 -3.90 -9.35 -10.03
C ARG A 110 -3.08 -8.96 -8.80
N GLN A 111 -2.39 -9.91 -8.18
CA GLN A 111 -1.51 -9.63 -7.06
C GLN A 111 -0.35 -8.71 -7.46
N GLU A 112 0.27 -8.98 -8.62
CA GLU A 112 1.36 -8.14 -9.13
C GLU A 112 0.91 -6.71 -9.42
N VAL A 113 -0.27 -6.56 -10.01
CA VAL A 113 -0.84 -5.24 -10.29
C VAL A 113 -1.15 -4.49 -9.00
N CYS A 114 -1.72 -5.16 -8.00
CA CYS A 114 -1.99 -4.55 -6.70
C CYS A 114 -0.70 -4.11 -6.00
N ALA A 115 0.33 -4.94 -6.05
CA ALA A 115 1.63 -4.57 -5.50
C ALA A 115 2.21 -3.33 -6.20
N MET A 116 2.13 -3.29 -7.53
CA MET A 116 2.58 -2.14 -8.30
C MET A 116 1.82 -0.87 -7.92
N MET A 117 0.50 -0.96 -7.75
CA MET A 117 -0.31 0.19 -7.35
C MET A 117 0.07 0.70 -5.96
N ALA A 118 0.28 -0.21 -5.01
CA ALA A 118 0.70 0.16 -3.66
C ALA A 118 2.06 0.86 -3.68
N LEU A 119 3.01 0.34 -4.43
CA LEU A 119 4.32 0.95 -4.57
C LEU A 119 4.24 2.31 -5.28
N ASN A 120 3.39 2.43 -6.29
CA ASN A 120 3.19 3.70 -6.98
C ASN A 120 2.57 4.76 -6.05
N MET A 121 1.62 4.37 -5.22
CA MET A 121 1.03 5.24 -4.20
C MET A 121 2.12 5.78 -3.26
N LEU A 122 2.98 4.90 -2.77
CA LEU A 122 4.08 5.26 -1.90
C LEU A 122 5.07 6.20 -2.59
N ARG A 123 5.45 5.86 -3.82
CA ARG A 123 6.36 6.71 -4.61
C ARG A 123 5.78 8.10 -4.83
N ARG A 124 4.50 8.18 -5.19
CA ARG A 124 3.84 9.47 -5.43
C ARG A 124 3.83 10.31 -4.16
N TRP A 125 3.51 9.71 -3.01
CA TRP A 125 3.56 10.44 -1.75
C TRP A 125 4.98 10.95 -1.45
N LEU A 126 5.99 10.11 -1.63
CA LEU A 126 7.39 10.50 -1.40
C LEU A 126 7.82 11.67 -2.30
N ASN A 127 7.23 11.77 -3.48
CA ASN A 127 7.51 12.85 -4.45
C ASN A 127 6.57 14.05 -4.30
N GLY A 128 5.71 14.07 -3.28
CA GLY A 128 4.77 15.18 -3.07
C GLY A 128 3.64 15.24 -4.10
N GLN A 129 3.35 14.14 -4.77
CA GLN A 129 2.30 14.05 -5.77
C GLN A 129 1.01 13.49 -5.17
N ASP A 130 -0.12 13.74 -5.82
CA ASP A 130 -1.39 13.13 -5.45
C ASP A 130 -1.25 11.61 -5.56
N ILE A 131 -1.65 10.89 -4.50
CA ILE A 131 -1.53 9.43 -4.45
C ILE A 131 -2.54 8.73 -5.34
N ALA A 132 -3.66 9.38 -5.66
CA ALA A 132 -4.68 8.80 -6.52
C ALA A 132 -4.23 8.84 -7.97
N SER A 133 -4.11 7.67 -8.60
CA SER A 133 -3.88 7.59 -10.04
C SER A 133 -4.79 6.52 -10.62
N GLU A 134 -5.47 6.85 -11.70
CA GLU A 134 -6.36 5.93 -12.38
C GLU A 134 -5.67 5.36 -13.62
N HIS A 135 -5.85 4.06 -13.83
CA HIS A 135 -5.47 3.37 -15.04
C HIS A 135 -6.76 2.94 -15.75
N GLY A 136 -6.73 2.74 -17.05
CA GLY A 136 -7.93 2.52 -17.85
C GLY A 136 -8.89 1.43 -17.38
N TRP A 137 -8.41 0.43 -16.65
CA TRP A 137 -9.20 -0.70 -16.12
C TRP A 137 -9.25 -0.75 -14.60
N ILE A 138 -8.73 0.27 -13.95
CA ILE A 138 -8.73 0.41 -12.49
C ILE A 138 -9.26 1.79 -12.17
N GLU A 139 -10.28 1.87 -11.32
CA GLU A 139 -10.84 3.15 -10.91
C GLU A 139 -10.78 3.32 -9.40
N VAL A 140 -10.56 4.54 -8.94
CA VAL A 140 -10.67 4.92 -7.54
C VAL A 140 -12.13 5.24 -7.27
N VAL A 141 -12.77 4.43 -6.42
CA VAL A 141 -14.20 4.58 -6.12
C VAL A 141 -14.48 5.30 -4.82
N GLU A 142 -13.49 5.34 -3.92
CA GLU A 142 -13.61 6.03 -2.65
C GLU A 142 -12.22 6.44 -2.17
N SER A 143 -12.14 7.58 -1.49
CA SER A 143 -10.90 8.02 -0.86
C SER A 143 -11.23 8.65 0.49
N MET A 144 -10.27 8.58 1.41
CA MET A 144 -10.42 9.22 2.71
C MET A 144 -9.07 9.59 3.29
N THR A 145 -9.10 10.50 4.25
CA THR A 145 -7.92 10.92 5.01
C THR A 145 -8.26 10.89 6.49
N LEU A 146 -7.35 10.33 7.29
CA LEU A 146 -7.41 10.45 8.74
C LEU A 146 -6.36 11.47 9.16
N SER A 147 -6.79 12.49 9.88
CA SER A 147 -5.87 13.48 10.43
C SER A 147 -5.12 12.95 11.64
N VAL A 148 -3.95 13.45 11.85
CA VAL A 148 -3.19 13.16 13.08
C VAL A 148 -3.79 13.88 14.27
#